data_71ad2b50846e700cf451c17e55c7e84f
#
_entry.id   71ad2b50846e700cf451c17e55c7e84f
#
_cell.length_a   1.000
_cell.length_b   1.000
_cell.length_c   1.000
_cell.angle_alpha   90.00
_cell.angle_beta   90.00
_cell.angle_gamma   90.00
#
_symmetry.space_group_name_H-M   'P 1'
#
loop_
_entity.id
_entity.type
_entity.pdbx_description
1 polymer ?
#
loop_
_entity_poly.entity_id
_entity_poly.type
_entity_poly.pdbx_seq_one_letter_code
_entity_poly.pdbx_strand_id
1 'polypeptide(L)'
;MTTPRQGPSDFRFTAFDFDPMKYDAMMSLLDTVKDRLKGISELRNVRVVRTLENRMMVMAGYGSKKAMEAATEAHSSIFADFAEYITDTPIVLGGEVVGRVNGVIPRDDIKYMRFVRAIIDPSKYDAMMSVVNGGVLDKYKDVPGLSRLLLVRVNETHMIAASGYVSKEAADAARENTDASLASVAAYMTAEPLIRQGDLVWLYQYNL
;
A
#
# COMPACT_ATOMS: atom_id res chain seq x y z
N MET A 1 1.61 1.41 31.67
CA MET A 1 2.42 1.82 30.51
C MET A 1 1.87 1.07 29.31
N THR A 2 1.13 1.73 28.43
CA THR A 2 0.62 1.13 27.19
C THR A 2 1.78 0.99 26.22
N THR A 3 2.12 -0.25 25.86
CA THR A 3 3.10 -0.55 24.81
C THR A 3 2.74 0.24 23.55
N PRO A 4 3.67 0.97 22.90
CA PRO A 4 3.37 1.68 21.66
C PRO A 4 2.79 0.69 20.65
N ARG A 5 1.63 0.99 20.10
CA ARG A 5 0.97 0.12 19.10
C ARG A 5 1.90 -0.11 17.94
N GLN A 6 2.39 -1.32 17.80
CA GLN A 6 3.15 -1.75 16.64
C GLN A 6 2.23 -1.68 15.41
N GLY A 7 2.62 -0.90 14.38
CA GLY A 7 1.85 -0.83 13.14
C GLY A 7 1.83 -2.19 12.42
N PRO A 8 1.06 -2.32 11.33
CA PRO A 8 1.03 -3.55 10.55
C PRO A 8 2.43 -4.03 10.17
N SER A 9 2.69 -5.33 10.28
CA SER A 9 3.94 -5.97 9.84
C SER A 9 3.84 -6.53 8.43
N ASP A 10 2.62 -6.80 7.96
CA ASP A 10 2.35 -7.41 6.67
C ASP A 10 1.23 -6.68 5.95
N PHE A 11 1.31 -6.65 4.63
CA PHE A 11 0.30 -6.00 3.80
C PHE A 11 -0.12 -6.90 2.64
N ARG A 12 -1.43 -6.85 2.34
CA ARG A 12 -2.00 -7.36 1.09
C ARG A 12 -2.38 -6.19 0.21
N PHE A 13 -1.97 -6.26 -1.05
CA PHE A 13 -2.34 -5.33 -2.11
C PHE A 13 -3.21 -6.05 -3.12
N THR A 14 -4.35 -5.47 -3.47
CA THR A 14 -5.24 -5.99 -4.50
C THR A 14 -5.53 -4.88 -5.50
N ALA A 15 -5.06 -5.05 -6.73
CA ALA A 15 -5.33 -4.14 -7.83
C ALA A 15 -6.35 -4.74 -8.79
N PHE A 16 -7.33 -3.97 -9.21
CA PHE A 16 -8.37 -4.40 -10.16
C PHE A 16 -8.90 -3.23 -10.96
N ASP A 17 -9.37 -3.52 -12.17
CA ASP A 17 -10.13 -2.59 -13.00
C ASP A 17 -11.61 -2.78 -12.75
N PHE A 18 -12.37 -1.69 -12.86
CA PHE A 18 -13.81 -1.66 -12.61
C PHE A 18 -14.55 -0.84 -13.67
N ASP A 19 -15.85 -1.05 -13.81
CA ASP A 19 -16.71 -0.24 -14.68
C ASP A 19 -16.93 1.16 -14.06
N PRO A 20 -16.36 2.24 -14.64
CA PRO A 20 -16.45 3.58 -14.07
C PRO A 20 -17.89 4.10 -14.00
N MET A 21 -18.81 3.58 -14.83
CA MET A 21 -20.22 3.93 -14.77
C MET A 21 -20.93 3.40 -13.53
N LYS A 22 -20.32 2.39 -12.86
CA LYS A 22 -20.83 1.78 -11.63
C LYS A 22 -20.10 2.26 -10.37
N TYR A 23 -19.26 3.29 -10.47
CA TYR A 23 -18.40 3.75 -9.36
C TYR A 23 -19.20 4.02 -8.08
N ASP A 24 -20.27 4.82 -8.15
CA ASP A 24 -21.03 5.21 -6.96
C ASP A 24 -21.72 4.02 -6.29
N ALA A 25 -22.25 3.07 -7.08
CA ALA A 25 -22.84 1.84 -6.57
C ALA A 25 -21.80 0.96 -5.88
N MET A 26 -20.62 0.82 -6.47
CA MET A 26 -19.49 0.09 -5.89
C MET A 26 -19.02 0.73 -4.58
N MET A 27 -18.93 2.06 -4.51
CA MET A 27 -18.54 2.76 -3.29
C MET A 27 -19.59 2.63 -2.18
N SER A 28 -20.88 2.64 -2.54
CA SER A 28 -21.97 2.42 -1.59
C SER A 28 -21.91 0.99 -1.00
N LEU A 29 -21.62 -0.02 -1.82
CA LEU A 29 -21.41 -1.38 -1.34
C LEU A 29 -20.20 -1.48 -0.40
N LEU A 30 -19.12 -0.75 -0.69
CA LEU A 30 -17.90 -0.76 0.13
C LEU A 30 -18.18 -0.33 1.58
N ASP A 31 -19.12 0.58 1.82
CA ASP A 31 -19.51 0.98 3.18
C ASP A 31 -20.18 -0.16 3.97
N THR A 32 -20.82 -1.11 3.29
CA THR A 32 -21.50 -2.24 3.94
C THR A 32 -20.55 -3.32 4.47
N VAL A 33 -19.30 -3.37 3.96
CA VAL A 33 -18.35 -4.43 4.34
C VAL A 33 -17.66 -4.17 5.68
N LYS A 34 -17.81 -2.99 6.28
CA LYS A 34 -17.11 -2.59 7.52
C LYS A 34 -17.30 -3.60 8.67
N ASP A 35 -18.49 -4.15 8.83
CA ASP A 35 -18.75 -5.10 9.90
C ASP A 35 -18.07 -6.45 9.66
N ARG A 36 -17.96 -6.89 8.42
CA ARG A 36 -17.20 -8.10 8.05
C ARG A 36 -15.71 -7.92 8.30
N LEU A 37 -15.16 -6.72 8.03
CA LEU A 37 -13.75 -6.42 8.29
C LEU A 37 -13.42 -6.49 9.80
N LYS A 38 -14.36 -6.14 10.70
CA LYS A 38 -14.18 -6.26 12.15
C LYS A 38 -13.93 -7.70 12.60
N GLY A 39 -14.50 -8.67 11.88
CA GLY A 39 -14.31 -10.10 12.15
C GLY A 39 -12.96 -10.68 11.71
N ILE A 40 -12.16 -9.93 10.95
CA ILE A 40 -10.87 -10.40 10.46
C ILE A 40 -9.80 -10.18 11.54
N SER A 41 -9.26 -11.28 12.06
CA SER A 41 -8.24 -11.26 13.11
C SER A 41 -7.00 -10.46 12.69
N GLU A 42 -6.51 -9.62 13.59
CA GLU A 42 -5.33 -8.78 13.40
C GLU A 42 -5.34 -7.86 12.17
N LEU A 43 -6.47 -7.67 11.49
CA LEU A 43 -6.61 -6.62 10.49
C LEU A 43 -6.51 -5.27 11.18
N ARG A 44 -5.59 -4.41 10.74
CA ARG A 44 -5.33 -3.11 11.35
C ARG A 44 -5.95 -1.95 10.58
N ASN A 45 -5.93 -2.04 9.27
CA ASN A 45 -6.52 -1.02 8.39
C ASN A 45 -6.74 -1.58 6.98
N VAL A 46 -7.68 -0.95 6.26
CA VAL A 46 -7.85 -1.13 4.82
C VAL A 46 -7.94 0.25 4.18
N ARG A 47 -7.19 0.46 3.11
CA ARG A 47 -7.22 1.67 2.29
C ARG A 47 -7.61 1.32 0.87
N VAL A 48 -8.55 2.07 0.31
CA VAL A 48 -8.94 1.96 -1.10
C VAL A 48 -8.51 3.23 -1.81
N VAL A 49 -7.70 3.09 -2.84
CA VAL A 49 -7.10 4.20 -3.58
C VAL A 49 -7.52 4.10 -5.04
N ARG A 50 -8.11 5.16 -5.59
CA ARG A 50 -8.44 5.24 -7.02
C ARG A 50 -7.20 5.72 -7.77
N THR A 51 -6.54 4.81 -8.49
CA THR A 51 -5.25 5.09 -9.16
C THR A 51 -5.40 5.49 -10.63
N LEU A 52 -6.51 5.14 -11.26
CA LEU A 52 -6.94 5.60 -12.58
C LEU A 52 -8.46 5.77 -12.55
N GLU A 53 -9.03 6.31 -13.61
CA GLU A 53 -10.48 6.49 -13.75
C GLU A 53 -11.25 5.18 -13.50
N ASN A 54 -10.70 4.07 -13.99
CA ASN A 54 -11.29 2.74 -13.92
C ASN A 54 -10.47 1.73 -13.09
N ARG A 55 -9.52 2.19 -12.24
CA ARG A 55 -8.63 1.27 -11.49
C ARG A 55 -8.52 1.60 -10.02
N MET A 56 -8.69 0.57 -9.20
CA MET A 56 -8.50 0.62 -7.75
C MET A 56 -7.27 -0.15 -7.31
N MET A 57 -6.71 0.32 -6.19
CA MET A 57 -5.73 -0.38 -5.36
C MET A 57 -6.25 -0.46 -3.94
N VAL A 58 -6.49 -1.67 -3.44
CA VAL A 58 -6.81 -1.94 -2.03
C VAL A 58 -5.53 -2.35 -1.31
N MET A 59 -5.25 -1.71 -0.18
CA MET A 59 -4.11 -2.01 0.67
C MET A 59 -4.62 -2.36 2.07
N ALA A 60 -4.51 -3.62 2.48
CA ALA A 60 -4.91 -4.13 3.79
C ALA A 60 -3.68 -4.45 4.64
N GLY A 61 -3.61 -3.89 5.85
CA GLY A 61 -2.49 -4.09 6.78
C GLY A 61 -2.86 -5.01 7.93
N TYR A 62 -2.00 -5.99 8.22
CA TYR A 62 -2.19 -7.04 9.23
C TYR A 62 -1.09 -6.99 10.30
N GLY A 63 -1.41 -7.51 11.48
CA GLY A 63 -0.47 -7.63 12.59
C GLY A 63 0.60 -8.70 12.39
N SER A 64 0.34 -9.70 11.51
CA SER A 64 1.26 -10.78 11.20
C SER A 64 0.99 -11.39 9.83
N LYS A 65 2.00 -12.06 9.25
CA LYS A 65 1.87 -12.87 8.03
C LYS A 65 0.80 -13.95 8.17
N LYS A 66 0.77 -14.64 9.33
CA LYS A 66 -0.22 -15.68 9.62
C LYS A 66 -1.65 -15.13 9.57
N ALA A 67 -1.88 -13.94 10.12
CA ALA A 67 -3.19 -13.29 10.07
C ALA A 67 -3.57 -12.89 8.64
N MET A 68 -2.62 -12.36 7.85
CA MET A 68 -2.84 -12.04 6.44
C MET A 68 -3.21 -13.27 5.61
N GLU A 69 -2.54 -14.40 5.83
CA GLU A 69 -2.81 -15.67 5.14
C GLU A 69 -4.16 -16.24 5.56
N ALA A 70 -4.48 -16.25 6.86
CA ALA A 70 -5.75 -16.71 7.39
C ALA A 70 -6.97 -15.90 6.90
N ALA A 71 -6.76 -14.61 6.56
CA ALA A 71 -7.79 -13.73 6.03
C ALA A 71 -8.12 -13.97 4.54
N THR A 72 -7.48 -14.93 3.85
CA THR A 72 -7.63 -15.12 2.40
C THR A 72 -9.06 -15.45 2.00
N GLU A 73 -9.73 -16.34 2.73
CA GLU A 73 -11.11 -16.74 2.45
C GLU A 73 -12.09 -15.57 2.68
N ALA A 74 -11.96 -14.86 3.80
CA ALA A 74 -12.77 -13.69 4.11
C ALA A 74 -12.58 -12.59 3.05
N HIS A 75 -11.34 -12.38 2.61
CA HIS A 75 -11.01 -11.44 1.53
C HIS A 75 -11.68 -11.84 0.21
N SER A 76 -11.57 -13.12 -0.19
CA SER A 76 -12.19 -13.64 -1.42
C SER A 76 -13.71 -13.51 -1.37
N SER A 77 -14.32 -13.81 -0.21
CA SER A 77 -15.76 -13.68 0.00
C SER A 77 -16.22 -12.21 -0.11
N ILE A 78 -15.45 -11.25 0.42
CA ILE A 78 -15.74 -9.82 0.25
C ILE A 78 -15.64 -9.43 -1.23
N PHE A 79 -14.56 -9.83 -1.91
CA PHE A 79 -14.38 -9.50 -3.32
C PHE A 79 -15.44 -10.13 -4.25
N ALA A 80 -16.01 -11.26 -3.89
CA ALA A 80 -17.09 -11.87 -4.65
C ALA A 80 -18.35 -10.97 -4.74
N ASP A 81 -18.63 -10.18 -3.71
CA ASP A 81 -19.74 -9.22 -3.71
C ASP A 81 -19.51 -8.08 -4.72
N PHE A 82 -18.27 -7.82 -5.08
CA PHE A 82 -17.88 -6.79 -6.05
C PHE A 82 -17.75 -7.32 -7.48
N ALA A 83 -18.01 -8.60 -7.73
CA ALA A 83 -17.79 -9.24 -9.03
C ALA A 83 -18.48 -8.53 -10.21
N GLU A 84 -19.69 -7.98 -10.00
CA GLU A 84 -20.44 -7.27 -11.03
C GLU A 84 -19.86 -5.89 -11.41
N TYR A 85 -18.96 -5.35 -10.58
CA TYR A 85 -18.28 -4.07 -10.79
C TYR A 85 -16.90 -4.24 -11.42
N ILE A 86 -16.25 -5.38 -11.19
CA ILE A 86 -14.88 -5.68 -11.59
C ILE A 86 -14.86 -6.17 -13.04
N THR A 87 -13.98 -5.59 -13.85
CA THR A 87 -13.90 -5.87 -15.29
C THR A 87 -12.71 -6.73 -15.70
N ASP A 88 -11.77 -6.99 -14.80
CA ASP A 88 -10.62 -7.87 -15.04
C ASP A 88 -10.35 -8.78 -13.80
N THR A 89 -9.42 -9.73 -13.97
CA THR A 89 -8.98 -10.56 -12.84
C THR A 89 -8.13 -9.75 -11.86
N PRO A 90 -8.52 -9.63 -10.57
CA PRO A 90 -7.73 -8.90 -9.58
C PRO A 90 -6.33 -9.46 -9.40
N ILE A 91 -5.33 -8.58 -9.37
CA ILE A 91 -3.95 -8.94 -9.04
C ILE A 91 -3.78 -8.80 -7.53
N VAL A 92 -3.48 -9.92 -6.86
CA VAL A 92 -3.29 -9.96 -5.40
C VAL A 92 -1.82 -10.22 -5.09
N LEU A 93 -1.20 -9.32 -4.32
CA LEU A 93 0.16 -9.43 -3.83
C LEU A 93 0.16 -9.27 -2.31
N GLY A 94 1.01 -10.01 -1.62
CA GLY A 94 1.15 -9.89 -0.16
C GLY A 94 2.61 -9.97 0.25
N GLY A 95 2.98 -9.27 1.33
CA GLY A 95 4.36 -9.28 1.79
C GLY A 95 4.59 -8.60 3.13
N GLU A 96 5.81 -8.76 3.63
CA GLU A 96 6.26 -8.22 4.90
C GLU A 96 6.85 -6.81 4.76
N VAL A 97 6.69 -6.01 5.80
CA VAL A 97 7.28 -4.67 5.88
C VAL A 97 8.75 -4.79 6.26
N VAL A 98 9.64 -4.49 5.33
CA VAL A 98 11.11 -4.50 5.51
C VAL A 98 11.73 -3.12 5.71
N GLY A 99 10.94 -2.06 5.53
CA GLY A 99 11.36 -0.68 5.77
C GLY A 99 10.18 0.23 6.08
N ARG A 100 10.41 1.23 6.96
CA ARG A 100 9.35 2.15 7.39
C ARG A 100 9.92 3.52 7.70
N VAL A 101 9.26 4.56 7.19
CA VAL A 101 9.47 5.94 7.62
C VAL A 101 8.13 6.50 8.10
N ASN A 102 8.12 7.14 9.26
CA ASN A 102 7.01 7.97 9.70
C ASN A 102 7.36 9.42 9.35
N GLY A 103 6.52 10.07 8.56
CA GLY A 103 6.59 11.51 8.32
C GLY A 103 5.97 12.29 9.48
N VAL A 104 5.88 13.60 9.30
CA VAL A 104 5.36 14.54 10.32
C VAL A 104 3.84 14.60 10.38
N ILE A 105 3.15 14.09 9.36
CA ILE A 105 1.69 14.15 9.24
C ILE A 105 1.04 12.93 9.89
N PRO A 106 -0.05 13.10 10.66
CA PRO A 106 -0.84 12.01 11.21
C PRO A 106 -1.36 11.06 10.11
N ARG A 107 -1.52 9.77 10.44
CA ARG A 107 -1.97 8.75 9.47
C ARG A 107 -3.39 8.94 8.99
N ASP A 108 -4.22 9.59 9.79
CA ASP A 108 -5.63 9.84 9.50
C ASP A 108 -5.80 10.99 8.50
N ASP A 109 -4.75 11.79 8.30
CA ASP A 109 -4.73 12.91 7.35
C ASP A 109 -4.28 12.50 5.94
N ILE A 110 -3.99 11.23 5.70
CA ILE A 110 -3.66 10.74 4.35
C ILE A 110 -4.88 10.91 3.44
N LYS A 111 -4.68 11.63 2.33
CA LYS A 111 -5.69 11.82 1.28
C LYS A 111 -5.23 11.31 -0.08
N TYR A 112 -3.93 11.09 -0.26
CA TYR A 112 -3.33 10.67 -1.51
C TYR A 112 -2.26 9.63 -1.26
N MET A 113 -2.14 8.63 -2.16
CA MET A 113 -1.14 7.58 -2.02
C MET A 113 -0.39 7.34 -3.32
N ARG A 114 0.90 6.99 -3.18
CA ARG A 114 1.75 6.52 -4.28
C ARG A 114 2.26 5.12 -3.98
N PHE A 115 2.21 4.27 -5.00
CA PHE A 115 2.74 2.91 -4.99
C PHE A 115 3.80 2.79 -6.07
N VAL A 116 4.96 2.28 -5.70
CA VAL A 116 6.06 1.96 -6.62
C VAL A 116 6.32 0.47 -6.51
N ARG A 117 6.02 -0.27 -7.58
CA ARG A 117 6.37 -1.69 -7.67
C ARG A 117 7.67 -1.83 -8.44
N ALA A 118 8.69 -2.39 -7.82
CA ALA A 118 9.98 -2.68 -8.41
C ALA A 118 10.18 -4.19 -8.56
N ILE A 119 10.81 -4.60 -9.66
CA ILE A 119 11.30 -5.96 -9.88
C ILE A 119 12.81 -5.92 -9.67
N ILE A 120 13.32 -6.72 -8.73
CA ILE A 120 14.70 -6.70 -8.30
C ILE A 120 15.42 -8.02 -8.65
N ASP A 121 16.74 -7.95 -8.78
CA ASP A 121 17.59 -9.12 -8.83
C ASP A 121 17.69 -9.72 -7.42
N PRO A 122 17.16 -10.95 -7.18
CA PRO A 122 17.15 -11.54 -5.84
C PRO A 122 18.55 -11.78 -5.29
N SER A 123 19.56 -11.99 -6.15
CA SER A 123 20.96 -12.17 -5.74
C SER A 123 21.58 -10.90 -5.18
N LYS A 124 20.98 -9.74 -5.45
CA LYS A 124 21.45 -8.42 -5.01
C LYS A 124 20.59 -7.79 -3.90
N TYR A 125 19.63 -8.54 -3.35
CA TYR A 125 18.68 -8.03 -2.35
C TYR A 125 19.40 -7.40 -1.14
N ASP A 126 20.36 -8.08 -0.55
CA ASP A 126 21.06 -7.58 0.66
C ASP A 126 21.87 -6.32 0.36
N ALA A 127 22.52 -6.26 -0.80
CA ALA A 127 23.25 -5.07 -1.24
C ALA A 127 22.29 -3.89 -1.47
N MET A 128 21.15 -4.13 -2.10
CA MET A 128 20.09 -3.11 -2.28
C MET A 128 19.59 -2.61 -0.91
N MET A 129 19.26 -3.52 0.02
CA MET A 129 18.77 -3.14 1.34
C MET A 129 19.82 -2.40 2.15
N SER A 130 21.12 -2.67 1.96
CA SER A 130 22.20 -1.87 2.56
C SER A 130 22.16 -0.42 2.07
N VAL A 131 21.94 -0.18 0.78
CA VAL A 131 21.77 1.17 0.22
C VAL A 131 20.49 1.83 0.75
N VAL A 132 19.39 1.08 0.78
CA VAL A 132 18.10 1.58 1.27
C VAL A 132 18.22 2.04 2.73
N ASN A 133 18.79 1.22 3.60
CA ASN A 133 18.99 1.51 5.02
C ASN A 133 20.12 2.52 5.28
N GLY A 134 21.08 2.62 4.35
CA GLY A 134 22.23 3.52 4.41
C GLY A 134 21.93 4.98 4.08
N GLY A 135 20.65 5.35 3.90
CA GLY A 135 20.26 6.76 3.73
C GLY A 135 19.07 7.02 2.80
N VAL A 136 18.63 6.04 1.98
CA VAL A 136 17.45 6.26 1.12
C VAL A 136 16.20 6.53 1.95
N LEU A 137 15.96 5.73 3.00
CA LEU A 137 14.80 5.92 3.88
C LEU A 137 14.89 7.25 4.66
N ASP A 138 16.10 7.68 5.03
CA ASP A 138 16.28 8.92 5.79
C ASP A 138 15.84 10.16 5.02
N LYS A 139 15.98 10.15 3.69
CA LYS A 139 15.53 11.25 2.81
C LYS A 139 14.03 11.51 2.88
N TYR A 140 13.25 10.55 3.41
CA TYR A 140 11.80 10.70 3.51
C TYR A 140 11.33 11.24 4.86
N LYS A 141 12.19 11.31 5.89
CA LYS A 141 11.79 11.73 7.23
C LYS A 141 11.19 13.14 7.28
N ASP A 142 11.77 14.03 6.49
CA ASP A 142 11.43 15.46 6.49
C ASP A 142 10.70 15.89 5.19
N VAL A 143 10.16 14.93 4.42
CA VAL A 143 9.40 15.26 3.21
C VAL A 143 8.08 15.95 3.59
N PRO A 144 7.87 17.19 3.15
CA PRO A 144 6.66 17.92 3.50
C PRO A 144 5.39 17.18 3.03
N GLY A 145 4.39 17.09 3.90
CA GLY A 145 3.13 16.44 3.59
C GLY A 145 3.16 14.92 3.55
N LEU A 146 4.32 14.27 3.76
CA LEU A 146 4.40 12.83 3.92
C LEU A 146 3.91 12.42 5.30
N SER A 147 2.99 11.45 5.35
CA SER A 147 2.57 10.80 6.59
C SER A 147 3.37 9.52 6.84
N ARG A 148 3.57 8.72 5.81
CA ARG A 148 4.26 7.44 5.93
C ARG A 148 4.80 6.94 4.60
N LEU A 149 5.97 6.30 4.66
CA LEU A 149 6.49 5.40 3.63
C LEU A 149 6.63 4.00 4.22
N LEU A 150 6.19 3.00 3.49
CA LEU A 150 6.39 1.58 3.78
C LEU A 150 7.12 0.94 2.60
N LEU A 151 8.10 0.11 2.89
CA LEU A 151 8.74 -0.76 1.92
C LEU A 151 8.35 -2.20 2.25
N VAL A 152 7.69 -2.88 1.32
CA VAL A 152 7.14 -4.22 1.49
C VAL A 152 7.83 -5.18 0.54
N ARG A 153 8.40 -6.26 1.08
CA ARG A 153 8.92 -7.38 0.30
C ARG A 153 7.80 -8.35 0.01
N VAL A 154 7.39 -8.43 -1.26
CA VAL A 154 6.29 -9.31 -1.70
C VAL A 154 6.80 -10.75 -1.89
N ASN A 155 7.95 -10.90 -2.53
CA ASN A 155 8.66 -12.16 -2.73
C ASN A 155 10.14 -11.88 -3.03
N GLU A 156 10.86 -12.88 -3.53
CA GLU A 156 12.29 -12.73 -3.82
C GLU A 156 12.61 -11.67 -4.87
N THR A 157 11.71 -11.43 -5.82
CA THR A 157 11.92 -10.53 -6.95
C THR A 157 11.07 -9.25 -6.92
N HIS A 158 10.06 -9.15 -6.05
CA HIS A 158 9.11 -8.03 -6.08
C HIS A 158 9.11 -7.25 -4.76
N MET A 159 9.24 -5.95 -4.89
CA MET A 159 9.12 -4.97 -3.82
C MET A 159 8.02 -3.97 -4.13
N ILE A 160 7.32 -3.49 -3.09
CA ILE A 160 6.37 -2.39 -3.19
C ILE A 160 6.74 -1.33 -2.17
N ALA A 161 6.99 -0.09 -2.65
CA ALA A 161 7.01 1.07 -1.78
C ALA A 161 5.62 1.73 -1.81
N ALA A 162 5.03 1.94 -0.63
CA ALA A 162 3.73 2.61 -0.48
C ALA A 162 3.89 3.86 0.38
N SER A 163 3.63 5.03 -0.18
CA SER A 163 3.71 6.32 0.53
C SER A 163 2.35 6.99 0.58
N GLY A 164 2.04 7.58 1.74
CA GLY A 164 0.80 8.31 1.99
C GLY A 164 1.08 9.79 2.26
N TYR A 165 0.32 10.67 1.60
CA TYR A 165 0.46 12.12 1.64
C TYR A 165 -0.85 12.79 2.01
N VAL A 166 -0.76 14.04 2.52
CA VAL A 166 -1.93 14.87 2.83
C VAL A 166 -2.71 15.30 1.60
N SER A 167 -2.05 15.39 0.44
CA SER A 167 -2.67 15.80 -0.83
C SER A 167 -1.87 15.31 -2.03
N LYS A 168 -2.46 15.47 -3.21
CA LYS A 168 -1.80 15.23 -4.50
C LYS A 168 -0.60 16.16 -4.69
N GLU A 169 -0.74 17.44 -4.34
CA GLU A 169 0.33 18.46 -4.48
C GLU A 169 1.54 18.09 -3.62
N ALA A 170 1.32 17.60 -2.39
CA ALA A 170 2.39 17.10 -1.54
C ALA A 170 3.09 15.88 -2.15
N ALA A 171 2.33 14.96 -2.74
CA ALA A 171 2.90 13.81 -3.43
C ALA A 171 3.70 14.23 -4.69
N ASP A 172 3.21 15.22 -5.45
CA ASP A 172 3.88 15.72 -6.63
C ASP A 172 5.18 16.47 -6.26
N ALA A 173 5.16 17.28 -5.20
CA ALA A 173 6.36 17.93 -4.66
C ALA A 173 7.43 16.91 -4.18
N ALA A 174 7.02 15.73 -3.67
CA ALA A 174 7.91 14.66 -3.27
C ALA A 174 8.44 13.80 -4.45
N ARG A 175 8.16 14.17 -5.69
CA ARG A 175 8.57 13.39 -6.87
C ARG A 175 10.08 13.27 -7.00
N GLU A 176 10.81 14.38 -6.84
CA GLU A 176 12.27 14.37 -6.90
C GLU A 176 12.90 13.40 -5.87
N ASN A 177 12.34 13.34 -4.64
CA ASN A 177 12.79 12.38 -3.64
C ASN A 177 12.56 10.92 -4.11
N THR A 178 11.43 10.66 -4.77
CA THR A 178 11.11 9.34 -5.31
C THR A 178 12.07 8.97 -6.43
N ASP A 179 12.30 9.88 -7.39
CA ASP A 179 13.16 9.65 -8.55
C ASP A 179 14.64 9.47 -8.12
N ALA A 180 15.13 10.29 -7.17
CA ALA A 180 16.47 10.14 -6.60
C ALA A 180 16.65 8.83 -5.83
N SER A 181 15.61 8.37 -5.14
CA SER A 181 15.62 7.07 -4.44
C SER A 181 15.65 5.91 -5.42
N LEU A 182 14.84 5.96 -6.46
CA LEU A 182 14.85 4.94 -7.53
C LEU A 182 16.19 4.90 -8.26
N ALA A 183 16.78 6.05 -8.58
CA ALA A 183 18.11 6.14 -9.17
C ALA A 183 19.18 5.50 -8.28
N SER A 184 19.09 5.65 -6.95
CA SER A 184 20.03 5.06 -5.99
C SER A 184 19.98 3.52 -5.96
N VAL A 185 18.87 2.92 -6.36
CA VAL A 185 18.67 1.46 -6.36
C VAL A 185 18.52 0.87 -7.77
N ALA A 186 18.66 1.68 -8.83
CA ALA A 186 18.44 1.27 -10.23
C ALA A 186 19.29 0.04 -10.64
N ALA A 187 20.55 -0.03 -10.19
CA ALA A 187 21.48 -1.14 -10.51
C ALA A 187 21.04 -2.50 -9.92
N TYR A 188 20.08 -2.51 -9.03
CA TYR A 188 19.50 -3.71 -8.39
C TYR A 188 18.16 -4.12 -9.02
N MET A 189 17.57 -3.29 -9.86
CA MET A 189 16.31 -3.58 -10.56
C MET A 189 16.58 -4.28 -11.88
N THR A 190 15.65 -5.16 -12.28
CA THR A 190 15.71 -5.91 -13.55
C THR A 190 14.70 -5.39 -14.58
N ALA A 191 13.86 -4.44 -14.19
CA ALA A 191 12.88 -3.77 -15.06
C ALA A 191 12.58 -2.37 -14.53
N GLU A 192 12.02 -1.52 -15.39
CA GLU A 192 11.51 -0.21 -15.00
C GLU A 192 10.42 -0.35 -13.91
N PRO A 193 10.47 0.49 -12.86
CA PRO A 193 9.48 0.46 -11.79
C PRO A 193 8.11 0.91 -12.30
N LEU A 194 7.06 0.22 -11.88
CA LEU A 194 5.70 0.64 -12.14
C LEU A 194 5.22 1.57 -11.03
N ILE A 195 4.93 2.83 -11.38
CA ILE A 195 4.38 3.82 -10.45
C ILE A 195 2.87 3.94 -10.66
N ARG A 196 2.11 3.88 -9.58
CA ARG A 196 0.67 4.16 -9.53
C ARG A 196 0.41 5.10 -8.36
N GLN A 197 -0.49 6.04 -8.54
CA GLN A 197 -0.85 6.98 -7.47
C GLN A 197 -2.28 7.44 -7.64
N GLY A 198 -2.91 7.90 -6.57
CA GLY A 198 -4.28 8.37 -6.63
C GLY A 198 -4.87 8.76 -5.27
N ASP A 199 -6.13 9.16 -5.32
CA ASP A 199 -6.88 9.60 -4.15
C ASP A 199 -7.23 8.42 -3.24
N LEU A 200 -7.05 8.60 -1.93
CA LEU A 200 -7.61 7.71 -0.92
C LEU A 200 -9.11 7.95 -0.85
N VAL A 201 -9.90 7.06 -1.45
CA VAL A 201 -11.35 7.21 -1.57
C VAL A 201 -12.13 6.52 -0.45
N TRP A 202 -11.50 5.60 0.28
CA TRP A 202 -12.11 4.93 1.41
C TRP A 202 -11.06 4.42 2.41
N LEU A 203 -11.40 4.47 3.71
CA LEU A 203 -10.53 4.06 4.81
C LEU A 203 -11.34 3.29 5.87
N TYR A 204 -10.81 2.13 6.24
CA TYR A 204 -11.18 1.43 7.45
C TYR A 204 -9.96 1.37 8.38
N GLN A 205 -10.14 1.79 9.64
CA GLN A 205 -9.15 1.63 10.70
C GLN A 205 -9.78 0.85 11.85
N TYR A 206 -9.06 -0.18 12.30
CA TYR A 206 -9.47 -0.91 13.49
C TYR A 206 -9.09 -0.06 14.72
N ASN A 207 -10.10 0.53 15.36
CA ASN A 207 -9.92 1.21 16.64
C ASN A 207 -9.94 0.14 17.74
N LEU A 208 -8.74 -0.25 18.21
CA LEU A 208 -8.58 -1.05 19.42
C LEU A 208 -8.68 -0.17 20.67
#